data_344bffd8fcad83788a367593bb760473
#
_entry.id   344bffd8fcad83788a367593bb760473
#
_cell.length_a   1.000
_cell.length_b   1.000
_cell.length_c   1.000
_cell.angle_alpha   90.00
_cell.angle_beta   90.00
_cell.angle_gamma   90.00
#
_symmetry.space_group_name_H-M   'P 1'
#
loop_
_entity.id
_entity.type
_entity.pdbx_description
1 polymer ?
#
loop_
_entity_poly.entity_id
_entity_poly.type
_entity_poly.pdbx_seq_one_letter_code
_entity_poly.pdbx_strand_id
1 'polypeptide(L)'
;MTYLRCTIGRWNTDLSFSEGQEAFRLINDEGLRVFRSQRGFIRYRLMLADPTTTIAVAEWESEELGKPGAQRYREWLRSSGIAEKLSLETYDGPIVVAS
;
A
#
# COMPACT_ATOMS: atom_id res chain seq x y z
N MET A 1 -12.17 -15.98 -6.51
CA MET A 1 -11.28 -16.02 -5.34
C MET A 1 -10.61 -14.68 -5.17
N THR A 2 -10.73 -14.10 -3.99
CA THR A 2 -10.12 -12.79 -3.73
C THR A 2 -8.59 -12.90 -3.66
N TYR A 3 -7.94 -11.77 -3.87
CA TYR A 3 -6.50 -11.68 -4.04
C TYR A 3 -5.93 -10.66 -3.04
N LEU A 4 -4.84 -11.02 -2.40
CA LEU A 4 -4.22 -10.20 -1.36
C LEU A 4 -2.79 -9.82 -1.76
N ARG A 5 -2.43 -8.54 -1.54
CA ARG A 5 -1.05 -8.09 -1.64
C ARG A 5 -0.62 -7.57 -0.28
N CYS A 6 0.49 -8.09 0.20
CA CYS A 6 1.12 -7.64 1.45
C CYS A 6 2.44 -6.98 1.09
N THR A 7 2.64 -5.74 1.53
CA THR A 7 3.84 -4.97 1.20
C THR A 7 4.52 -4.51 2.48
N ILE A 8 5.80 -4.88 2.63
CA ILE A 8 6.62 -4.42 3.73
C ILE A 8 7.40 -3.21 3.23
N GLY A 9 7.21 -2.07 3.87
CA GLY A 9 7.94 -0.83 3.57
C GLY A 9 9.00 -0.57 4.61
N ARG A 10 10.25 -0.44 4.17
CA ARG A 10 11.35 -0.06 5.04
C ARG A 10 11.76 1.36 4.70
N TRP A 11 11.53 2.27 5.63
CA TRP A 11 11.65 3.71 5.42
C TRP A 11 13.03 4.21 5.83
N ASN A 12 13.51 5.23 5.14
CA ASN A 12 14.79 5.88 5.45
C ASN A 12 14.62 7.04 6.45
N THR A 13 13.43 7.21 7.01
CA THR A 13 13.12 8.24 7.98
C THR A 13 12.32 7.64 9.14
N ASP A 14 12.40 8.27 10.31
CA ASP A 14 11.61 7.86 11.46
C ASP A 14 10.18 8.36 11.28
N LEU A 15 9.24 7.42 11.21
CA LEU A 15 7.84 7.72 10.92
C LEU A 15 7.08 8.33 12.10
N SER A 16 7.69 8.39 13.28
CA SER A 16 7.08 9.07 14.42
C SER A 16 7.24 10.60 14.37
N PHE A 17 8.10 11.10 13.48
CA PHE A 17 8.32 12.52 13.29
C PHE A 17 7.43 13.10 12.18
N SER A 18 7.50 14.43 12.01
CA SER A 18 6.60 15.16 11.10
C SER A 18 6.66 14.68 9.65
N GLU A 19 7.82 14.29 9.15
CA GLU A 19 7.96 13.76 7.78
C GLU A 19 7.14 12.48 7.57
N GLY A 20 7.19 11.58 8.56
CA GLY A 20 6.41 10.35 8.51
C GLY A 20 4.91 10.61 8.60
N GLN A 21 4.51 11.53 9.48
CA GLN A 21 3.11 11.89 9.62
C GLN A 21 2.58 12.52 8.34
N GLU A 22 3.37 13.34 7.66
CA GLU A 22 3.00 13.93 6.37
C GLU A 22 2.84 12.84 5.30
N ALA A 23 3.72 11.85 5.27
CA ALA A 23 3.58 10.73 4.33
C ALA A 23 2.28 9.96 4.56
N PHE A 24 1.94 9.68 5.82
CA PHE A 24 0.68 9.01 6.15
C PHE A 24 -0.53 9.85 5.78
N ARG A 25 -0.48 11.15 6.01
CA ARG A 25 -1.55 12.06 5.62
C ARG A 25 -1.77 12.02 4.11
N LEU A 26 -0.68 12.05 3.34
CA LEU A 26 -0.75 12.02 1.90
C LEU A 26 -1.31 10.69 1.39
N ILE A 27 -0.90 9.57 1.98
CA ILE A 27 -1.44 8.25 1.65
C ILE A 27 -2.94 8.21 1.96
N ASN A 28 -3.35 8.72 3.12
CA ASN A 28 -4.75 8.73 3.52
C ASN A 28 -5.61 9.62 2.61
N ASP A 29 -5.10 10.80 2.24
CA ASP A 29 -5.88 11.77 1.47
C ASP A 29 -5.87 11.51 -0.04
N GLU A 30 -4.74 11.12 -0.61
CA GLU A 30 -4.57 10.93 -2.05
C GLU A 30 -4.41 9.47 -2.45
N GLY A 31 -3.56 8.72 -1.73
CA GLY A 31 -3.29 7.32 -2.06
C GLY A 31 -4.54 6.46 -2.04
N LEU A 32 -5.41 6.65 -1.05
CA LEU A 32 -6.65 5.89 -0.96
C LEU A 32 -7.61 6.21 -2.10
N ARG A 33 -7.57 7.43 -2.64
CA ARG A 33 -8.37 7.78 -3.82
C ARG A 33 -7.92 6.97 -5.03
N VAL A 34 -6.62 6.80 -5.19
CA VAL A 34 -6.07 5.98 -6.27
C VAL A 34 -6.59 4.55 -6.17
N PHE A 35 -6.54 3.95 -4.98
CA PHE A 35 -7.09 2.61 -4.76
C PHE A 35 -8.58 2.55 -5.08
N ARG A 36 -9.36 3.48 -4.55
CA ARG A 36 -10.82 3.48 -4.72
C ARG A 36 -11.23 3.67 -6.18
N SER A 37 -10.40 4.29 -6.99
CA SER A 37 -10.67 4.48 -8.42
C SER A 37 -10.39 3.23 -9.24
N GLN A 38 -9.74 2.22 -8.66
CA GLN A 38 -9.37 1.01 -9.39
C GLN A 38 -10.46 -0.03 -9.32
N ARG A 39 -10.71 -0.65 -10.47
CA ARG A 39 -11.69 -1.73 -10.58
C ARG A 39 -11.25 -2.93 -9.74
N GLY A 40 -12.18 -3.48 -8.97
CA GLY A 40 -11.93 -4.66 -8.15
C GLY A 40 -11.27 -4.40 -6.82
N PHE A 41 -11.02 -3.15 -6.48
CA PHE A 41 -10.48 -2.83 -5.15
C PHE A 41 -11.52 -3.10 -4.06
N ILE A 42 -11.09 -3.76 -2.97
CA ILE A 42 -11.96 -4.09 -1.84
C ILE A 42 -11.55 -3.25 -0.62
N ARG A 43 -10.31 -3.36 -0.16
CA ARG A 43 -9.87 -2.62 1.02
C ARG A 43 -8.35 -2.50 1.09
N TYR A 44 -7.88 -1.51 1.84
CA TYR A 44 -6.48 -1.27 2.10
C TYR A 44 -6.28 -0.93 3.57
N ARG A 45 -5.24 -1.51 4.18
CA ARG A 45 -4.86 -1.21 5.55
C ARG A 45 -3.35 -1.07 5.63
N LEU A 46 -2.90 -0.08 6.38
CA LEU A 46 -1.47 0.20 6.60
C LEU A 46 -1.21 0.19 8.10
N MET A 47 -0.23 -0.60 8.51
CA MET A 47 0.16 -0.73 9.92
C MET A 47 1.57 -0.19 10.10
N LEU A 48 1.80 0.55 11.18
CA LEU A 48 3.13 0.95 11.60
C LEU A 48 3.67 -0.14 12.53
N ALA A 49 4.62 -0.94 12.03
CA ALA A 49 5.17 -2.05 12.79
C ALA A 49 6.26 -1.60 13.78
N ASP A 50 7.09 -0.66 13.35
CA ASP A 50 8.08 0.03 14.18
C ASP A 50 8.36 1.40 13.54
N PRO A 51 9.20 2.27 14.15
CA PRO A 51 9.37 3.65 13.64
C PRO A 51 9.86 3.77 12.19
N THR A 52 10.40 2.70 11.59
CA THR A 52 10.89 2.74 10.21
C THR A 52 10.29 1.64 9.33
N THR A 53 9.31 0.88 9.82
CA THR A 53 8.74 -0.24 9.08
C THR A 53 7.22 -0.17 9.03
N THR A 54 6.65 -0.23 7.83
CA THR A 54 5.21 -0.35 7.65
C THR A 54 4.87 -1.68 6.99
N ILE A 55 3.67 -2.19 7.28
CA ILE A 55 3.12 -3.36 6.61
C ILE A 55 1.77 -2.97 6.08
N ALA A 56 1.60 -3.10 4.77
CA ALA A 56 0.36 -2.73 4.09
C ALA A 56 -0.30 -3.99 3.52
N VAL A 57 -1.62 -4.02 3.57
CA VAL A 57 -2.41 -5.12 3.02
C VAL A 57 -3.49 -4.53 2.12
N ALA A 58 -3.49 -4.93 0.85
CA ALA A 58 -4.52 -4.54 -0.11
C ALA A 58 -5.26 -5.79 -0.59
N GLU A 59 -6.58 -5.74 -0.55
CA GLU A 59 -7.43 -6.84 -0.98
C GLU A 59 -8.18 -6.46 -2.25
N TRP A 60 -8.23 -7.40 -3.20
CA TRP A 60 -8.80 -7.22 -4.53
C TRP A 60 -9.75 -8.38 -4.86
N GLU A 61 -10.71 -8.13 -5.74
CA GLU A 61 -11.66 -9.15 -6.18
C GLU A 61 -10.96 -10.32 -6.90
N SER A 62 -9.87 -10.04 -7.62
CA SER A 62 -9.12 -11.05 -8.36
C SER A 62 -7.69 -10.59 -8.61
N GLU A 63 -6.82 -11.53 -8.96
CA GLU A 63 -5.45 -11.23 -9.37
C GLU A 63 -5.43 -10.35 -10.62
N GLU A 64 -6.33 -10.63 -11.59
CA GLU A 64 -6.40 -9.87 -12.84
C GLU A 64 -6.66 -8.39 -12.62
N LEU A 65 -7.48 -8.05 -11.62
CA LEU A 65 -7.80 -6.67 -11.27
C LEU A 65 -6.78 -6.08 -10.29
N GLY A 66 -6.22 -6.92 -9.42
CA GLY A 66 -5.27 -6.47 -8.41
C GLY A 66 -3.92 -6.01 -8.98
N LYS A 67 -3.41 -6.71 -9.97
CA LYS A 67 -2.10 -6.36 -10.55
C LYS A 67 -2.09 -4.99 -11.22
N PRO A 68 -3.04 -4.65 -12.11
CA PRO A 68 -3.10 -3.29 -12.67
C PRO A 68 -3.36 -2.23 -11.61
N GLY A 69 -4.24 -2.51 -10.64
CA GLY A 69 -4.56 -1.58 -9.58
C GLY A 69 -3.35 -1.28 -8.69
N ALA A 70 -2.59 -2.31 -8.33
CA ALA A 70 -1.37 -2.15 -7.55
C ALA A 70 -0.31 -1.36 -8.32
N GLN A 71 -0.23 -1.56 -9.64
CA GLN A 71 0.69 -0.81 -10.49
C GLN A 71 0.34 0.67 -10.50
N ARG A 72 -0.94 1.03 -10.57
CA ARG A 72 -1.40 2.41 -10.50
C ARG A 72 -1.01 3.07 -9.19
N TYR A 73 -1.17 2.35 -8.07
CA TYR A 73 -0.78 2.87 -6.77
C TYR A 73 0.74 3.08 -6.69
N ARG A 74 1.52 2.18 -7.25
CA ARG A 74 2.98 2.29 -7.29
C ARG A 74 3.42 3.50 -8.11
N GLU A 75 2.74 3.78 -9.22
CA GLU A 75 2.99 4.99 -10.01
C GLU A 75 2.71 6.24 -9.19
N TRP A 76 1.62 6.24 -8.41
CA TRP A 76 1.31 7.35 -7.52
C TRP A 76 2.38 7.53 -6.45
N LEU A 77 2.87 6.45 -5.86
CA LEU A 77 3.97 6.53 -4.87
C LEU A 77 5.20 7.23 -5.47
N ARG A 78 5.50 6.96 -6.74
CA ARG A 78 6.61 7.63 -7.42
C ARG A 78 6.32 9.11 -7.65
N SER A 79 5.16 9.43 -8.18
CA SER A 79 4.80 10.81 -8.49
C SER A 79 4.67 11.70 -7.27
N SER A 80 4.28 11.12 -6.13
CA SER A 80 4.15 11.85 -4.87
C SER A 80 5.47 12.06 -4.14
N GLY A 81 6.55 11.40 -4.58
CA GLY A 81 7.85 11.44 -3.90
C GLY A 81 7.99 10.44 -2.76
N ILE A 82 6.94 9.74 -2.39
CA ILE A 82 6.99 8.77 -1.28
C ILE A 82 7.93 7.61 -1.61
N ALA A 83 7.94 7.15 -2.87
CA ALA A 83 8.78 6.01 -3.27
C ALA A 83 10.26 6.23 -3.01
N GLU A 84 10.73 7.47 -2.97
CA GLU A 84 12.13 7.78 -2.68
C GLU A 84 12.49 7.58 -1.22
N LYS A 85 11.51 7.48 -0.34
CA LYS A 85 11.70 7.43 1.11
C LYS A 85 11.73 6.01 1.67
N LEU A 86 11.40 5.01 0.86
CA LEU A 86 11.30 3.63 1.35
C LEU A 86 11.67 2.60 0.28
N SER A 87 12.05 1.43 0.74
CA SER A 87 12.16 0.24 -0.11
C SER A 87 10.98 -0.68 0.18
N LEU A 88 10.50 -1.36 -0.85
CA LEU A 88 9.31 -2.21 -0.77
C LEU A 88 9.65 -3.66 -1.02
N GLU A 89 9.05 -4.54 -0.20
CA GLU A 89 9.09 -5.98 -0.37
C GLU A 89 7.65 -6.45 -0.44
N THR A 90 7.25 -7.09 -1.54
CA THR A 90 5.85 -7.43 -1.78
C THR A 90 5.66 -8.93 -1.94
N TYR A 91 4.62 -9.44 -1.28
CA TYR A 91 4.14 -10.80 -1.40
C TYR A 91 2.68 -10.76 -1.78
N ASP A 92 2.24 -11.58 -2.72
CA ASP A 92 0.85 -11.57 -3.15
C ASP A 92 0.38 -12.96 -3.55
N GLY A 93 -0.92 -13.17 -3.45
CA GLY A 93 -1.53 -14.45 -3.79
C GLY A 93 -3.02 -14.49 -3.50
N PRO A 94 -3.68 -15.60 -3.88
CA PRO A 94 -5.10 -15.77 -3.57
C PRO A 94 -5.31 -15.99 -2.07
N ILE A 95 -6.43 -15.49 -1.57
CA ILE A 95 -6.84 -15.79 -0.19
C ILE A 95 -7.42 -17.18 -0.17
N VAL A 96 -6.78 -18.07 0.55
CA VAL A 96 -7.18 -19.49 0.62
C VAL A 96 -7.94 -19.84 1.90
N VAL A 97 -7.83 -18.99 2.93
CA VAL A 97 -8.59 -19.12 4.18
C VAL A 97 -9.01 -17.72 4.62
N ALA A 98 -10.28 -17.56 4.93
CA ALA A 98 -10.81 -16.30 5.45
C ALA A 98 -11.95 -16.60 6.44
N SER A 99 -12.07 -15.75 7.45
CA SER A 99 -13.14 -15.86 8.43
C SER A 99 -14.26 -14.87 8.13
#